data_3ec8c5cc9fbee095afe81671d164e67d
#
_entry.id   3ec8c5cc9fbee095afe81671d164e67d
#
_cell.length_a   1.000
_cell.length_b   1.000
_cell.length_c   1.000
_cell.angle_alpha   90.00
_cell.angle_beta   90.00
_cell.angle_gamma   90.00
#
_symmetry.space_group_name_H-M   'P 1'
#
loop_
_entity.id
_entity.type
_entity.pdbx_description
1 polymer ?
#
loop_
_entity_poly.entity_id
_entity_poly.type
_entity_poly.pdbx_seq_one_letter_code
_entity_poly.pdbx_strand_id
1 'polypeptide(L)'
;MGEWKRVKISQFLKEREGRYDPDDKAVLGLKRLNKIDFSGEIHLSDKGSKTDMIIVEPGDLVISGINVSKGALAVYHGEEPITATIHYSSYAFDERQIDIDYFKRFVRSLSFVQTLKDQVKGGIKTEIKPKHFLPLEIHLPDIKSQKEIVSFFKRIENEMGYLSGEITHQQSFLKQLRQQILQDAIEGKLTTKWRDKHPELIRGDNHASKLLEKIKAEKERLIKERNTSTKLSARIKKDKPLAPIADDEKPFDLPDGWVWCRLGEIATLITKGSSPNWQGIRYVDRDSGVRFITSKNVDFYKVDLTNESFVEKRFNQIEPRSILSYGDILTNIVGASIGRTAIYELNEIANINQAVCLIRLGTKLIDKTFLLHWMNSPVLVAKMHEDEFAPGRANLSMNNVANFLLPVASLAEQRAIVERVDKLTAMIDELEKQVSERKEQSEMLMQSVLREAFVKE
;
A
#
# COMPACT_ATOMS: atom_id res chain seq x y z
N MET A 1 -17.21 41.09 10.00
CA MET A 1 -15.82 41.07 9.45
C MET A 1 -15.37 42.52 9.30
N GLY A 2 -14.12 42.84 9.73
CA GLY A 2 -13.60 44.20 9.63
C GLY A 2 -13.38 44.64 8.17
N GLU A 3 -13.20 45.94 7.98
CA GLU A 3 -12.99 46.51 6.66
C GLU A 3 -11.64 46.05 6.06
N TRP A 4 -11.67 45.44 4.87
CA TRP A 4 -10.46 45.03 4.15
C TRP A 4 -9.84 46.25 3.44
N LYS A 5 -8.60 46.57 3.77
CA LYS A 5 -7.90 47.70 3.18
C LYS A 5 -6.92 47.22 2.12
N ARG A 6 -6.83 47.98 1.02
CA ARG A 6 -5.79 47.77 0.01
C ARG A 6 -4.49 48.36 0.50
N VAL A 7 -3.47 47.53 0.72
CA VAL A 7 -2.16 47.93 1.28
C VAL A 7 -1.04 47.33 0.45
N LYS A 8 0.11 48.05 0.41
CA LYS A 8 1.34 47.49 -0.17
C LYS A 8 2.02 46.60 0.84
N ILE A 9 2.59 45.48 0.38
CA ILE A 9 3.38 44.57 1.26
C ILE A 9 4.53 45.36 1.95
N SER A 10 5.12 46.33 1.27
CA SER A 10 6.18 47.19 1.86
C SER A 10 5.73 48.01 3.07
N GLN A 11 4.43 48.12 3.37
CA GLN A 11 3.97 48.83 4.57
C GLN A 11 4.20 48.03 5.85
N PHE A 12 4.24 46.72 5.77
CA PHE A 12 4.41 45.84 6.92
C PHE A 12 5.62 44.90 6.83
N LEU A 13 6.29 44.80 5.66
CA LEU A 13 7.54 44.06 5.48
C LEU A 13 8.66 45.04 5.06
N LYS A 14 9.81 44.95 5.71
CA LYS A 14 11.03 45.69 5.38
C LYS A 14 12.16 44.71 5.10
N GLU A 15 12.70 44.74 3.87
CA GLU A 15 13.82 43.89 3.49
C GLU A 15 15.07 44.20 4.36
N ARG A 16 15.76 43.13 4.78
CA ARG A 16 17.11 43.23 5.33
C ARG A 16 18.10 43.40 4.19
N GLU A 17 18.77 44.52 4.16
CA GLU A 17 19.80 44.81 3.18
C GLU A 17 21.13 44.13 3.59
N GLY A 18 21.92 43.75 2.60
CA GLY A 18 23.23 43.15 2.77
C GLY A 18 23.41 41.91 1.90
N ARG A 19 24.53 41.91 1.18
CA ARG A 19 25.02 40.73 0.44
C ARG A 19 26.46 40.52 0.82
N TYR A 20 26.77 39.30 1.14
CA TYR A 20 28.07 38.91 1.67
C TYR A 20 28.65 37.82 0.78
N ASP A 21 29.94 37.99 0.43
CA ASP A 21 30.71 36.91 -0.17
C ASP A 21 30.78 35.72 0.80
N PRO A 22 30.82 34.47 0.32
CA PRO A 22 30.95 33.29 1.18
C PRO A 22 32.14 33.32 2.15
N ASP A 23 33.20 34.03 1.81
CA ASP A 23 34.43 34.17 2.60
C ASP A 23 34.42 35.43 3.50
N ASP A 24 33.35 36.19 3.52
CA ASP A 24 33.21 37.37 4.36
C ASP A 24 33.15 36.98 5.84
N LYS A 25 33.91 37.72 6.68
CA LYS A 25 33.95 37.51 8.14
C LYS A 25 32.58 37.60 8.81
N ALA A 26 31.63 38.34 8.24
CA ALA A 26 30.30 38.53 8.78
C ALA A 26 29.45 37.26 8.67
N VAL A 27 29.79 36.33 7.79
CA VAL A 27 29.01 35.09 7.53
C VAL A 27 29.78 33.81 7.87
N LEU A 28 31.09 33.95 8.15
CA LEU A 28 31.92 32.81 8.55
C LEU A 28 31.46 32.22 9.88
N GLY A 29 31.27 30.90 9.90
CA GLY A 29 30.82 30.15 11.10
C GLY A 29 29.32 30.12 11.32
N LEU A 30 28.52 30.90 10.58
CA LEU A 30 27.08 30.86 10.67
C LEU A 30 26.54 29.64 9.95
N LYS A 31 25.51 28.99 10.53
CA LYS A 31 24.76 27.93 9.86
C LYS A 31 24.05 28.46 8.62
N ARG A 32 23.93 27.64 7.59
CA ARG A 32 23.28 28.04 6.36
C ARG A 32 21.86 27.45 6.28
N LEU A 33 20.91 28.28 5.88
CA LEU A 33 19.59 27.82 5.44
C LEU A 33 19.75 26.96 4.18
N ASN A 34 19.38 25.67 4.30
CA ASN A 34 19.40 24.71 3.18
C ASN A 34 18.15 24.83 2.35
N LYS A 35 16.98 24.77 3.02
CA LYS A 35 15.67 24.93 2.38
C LYS A 35 14.62 25.36 3.40
N ILE A 36 13.56 26.00 2.90
CA ILE A 36 12.26 26.10 3.57
C ILE A 36 11.33 25.17 2.80
N ASP A 37 10.75 24.21 3.48
CA ASP A 37 9.77 23.32 2.85
C ASP A 37 8.40 24.01 2.68
N PHE A 38 7.47 23.33 2.03
CA PHE A 38 6.13 23.89 1.78
C PHE A 38 5.23 23.91 3.03
N SER A 39 5.63 23.28 4.13
CA SER A 39 4.99 23.43 5.43
C SER A 39 5.46 24.70 6.15
N GLY A 40 6.59 25.25 5.74
CA GLY A 40 7.27 26.40 6.34
C GLY A 40 8.29 25.99 7.39
N GLU A 41 8.80 24.76 7.36
CA GLU A 41 9.89 24.32 8.22
C GLU A 41 11.24 24.72 7.64
N ILE A 42 12.12 25.30 8.49
CA ILE A 42 13.47 25.72 8.13
C ILE A 42 14.46 24.59 8.39
N HIS A 43 15.11 24.13 7.33
CA HIS A 43 16.17 23.13 7.39
C HIS A 43 17.53 23.79 7.25
N LEU A 44 18.42 23.58 8.23
CA LEU A 44 19.78 24.13 8.26
C LEU A 44 20.81 23.13 7.75
N SER A 45 21.98 23.64 7.35
CA SER A 45 23.12 22.84 6.88
C SER A 45 24.42 23.52 7.31
N ASP A 46 25.41 22.73 7.69
CA ASP A 46 26.78 23.20 7.97
C ASP A 46 27.62 23.31 6.68
N LYS A 47 27.06 22.97 5.51
CA LYS A 47 27.78 23.07 4.23
C LYS A 47 27.82 24.54 3.78
N GLY A 48 28.99 25.05 3.45
CA GLY A 48 29.19 26.38 2.84
C GLY A 48 28.42 26.56 1.50
N SER A 49 28.41 27.77 1.01
CA SER A 49 27.88 28.17 -0.30
C SER A 49 29.00 28.62 -1.23
N LYS A 50 28.76 28.58 -2.53
CA LYS A 50 29.61 29.18 -3.55
C LYS A 50 29.01 30.46 -4.14
N THR A 51 27.85 30.86 -3.66
CA THR A 51 27.14 32.07 -4.09
C THR A 51 26.99 33.04 -2.93
N ASP A 52 26.86 34.31 -3.25
CA ASP A 52 26.58 35.35 -2.26
C ASP A 52 25.45 34.96 -1.33
N MET A 53 25.56 35.43 -0.10
CA MET A 53 24.62 35.10 0.97
C MET A 53 24.02 36.38 1.56
N ILE A 54 22.87 36.21 2.20
CA ILE A 54 22.23 37.19 3.07
C ILE A 54 22.28 36.70 4.51
N ILE A 55 22.21 37.58 5.47
CA ILE A 55 22.03 37.26 6.88
C ILE A 55 20.55 37.27 7.21
N VAL A 56 20.13 36.28 7.99
CA VAL A 56 18.78 36.14 8.55
C VAL A 56 18.91 36.26 10.06
N GLU A 57 18.29 37.27 10.62
CA GLU A 57 18.28 37.52 12.06
C GLU A 57 17.16 36.71 12.75
N PRO A 58 17.32 36.36 14.03
CA PRO A 58 16.21 35.84 14.84
C PRO A 58 14.97 36.74 14.76
N GLY A 59 13.80 36.13 14.50
CA GLY A 59 12.54 36.84 14.33
C GLY A 59 12.25 37.32 12.90
N ASP A 60 13.19 37.22 11.96
CA ASP A 60 12.92 37.61 10.57
C ASP A 60 12.01 36.62 9.83
N LEU A 61 11.16 37.16 8.96
CA LEU A 61 10.43 36.40 7.97
C LEU A 61 11.34 36.10 6.76
N VAL A 62 11.60 34.84 6.51
CA VAL A 62 12.40 34.37 5.37
C VAL A 62 11.48 33.84 4.28
N ILE A 63 11.70 34.32 3.06
CA ILE A 63 10.87 33.94 1.90
C ILE A 63 11.76 33.37 0.80
N SER A 64 11.39 32.19 0.26
CA SER A 64 11.99 31.67 -0.96
C SER A 64 11.38 32.36 -2.18
N GLY A 65 12.18 33.11 -2.92
CA GLY A 65 11.73 33.82 -4.12
C GLY A 65 11.14 32.88 -5.22
N ILE A 66 11.63 31.66 -5.28
CA ILE A 66 11.20 30.67 -6.28
C ILE A 66 9.89 29.96 -5.89
N ASN A 67 9.64 29.79 -4.58
CA ASN A 67 8.56 28.95 -4.08
C ASN A 67 7.59 29.67 -3.14
N VAL A 68 7.54 30.99 -3.16
CA VAL A 68 6.68 31.77 -2.26
C VAL A 68 5.18 31.40 -2.40
N SER A 69 4.70 31.24 -3.63
CA SER A 69 3.30 30.85 -3.92
C SER A 69 2.98 29.41 -3.49
N LYS A 70 3.98 28.61 -3.21
CA LYS A 70 3.83 27.25 -2.64
C LYS A 70 3.92 27.24 -1.10
N GLY A 71 4.13 28.41 -0.49
CA GLY A 71 4.22 28.58 0.95
C GLY A 71 5.62 28.33 1.53
N ALA A 72 6.68 28.40 0.72
CA ALA A 72 8.05 28.32 1.20
C ALA A 72 8.48 29.67 1.84
N LEU A 73 7.91 29.94 3.00
CA LEU A 73 8.23 31.08 3.87
C LEU A 73 8.08 30.67 5.34
N ALA A 74 8.93 31.23 6.19
CA ALA A 74 8.92 30.95 7.63
C ALA A 74 9.49 32.11 8.41
N VAL A 75 9.07 32.27 9.67
CA VAL A 75 9.80 33.08 10.65
C VAL A 75 10.93 32.23 11.21
N TYR A 76 12.14 32.82 11.26
CA TYR A 76 13.26 32.17 11.86
C TYR A 76 13.24 32.37 13.38
N HIS A 77 13.21 31.29 14.14
CA HIS A 77 13.10 31.27 15.59
C HIS A 77 14.39 30.79 16.29
N GLY A 78 15.52 30.75 15.58
CA GLY A 78 16.81 30.41 16.22
C GLY A 78 17.29 31.50 17.15
N GLU A 79 18.31 31.22 17.97
CA GLU A 79 18.92 32.15 18.90
C GLU A 79 20.04 32.99 18.24
N GLU A 80 20.71 32.42 17.23
CA GLU A 80 21.82 33.06 16.52
C GLU A 80 21.42 33.34 15.06
N PRO A 81 22.03 34.40 14.44
CA PRO A 81 21.82 34.63 13.00
C PRO A 81 22.24 33.42 12.15
N ILE A 82 21.61 33.29 11.01
CA ILE A 82 21.96 32.27 10.00
C ILE A 82 22.19 32.94 8.65
N THR A 83 22.78 32.21 7.72
CA THR A 83 22.94 32.67 6.33
C THR A 83 21.93 31.99 5.41
N ALA A 84 21.53 32.66 4.33
CA ALA A 84 20.78 32.08 3.23
C ALA A 84 21.35 32.53 1.89
N THR A 85 21.18 31.72 0.84
CA THR A 85 21.60 32.14 -0.51
C THR A 85 20.72 33.28 -1.03
N ILE A 86 21.18 34.03 -2.01
CA ILE A 86 20.45 35.14 -2.66
C ILE A 86 19.10 34.77 -3.32
N HIS A 87 18.74 33.50 -3.35
CA HIS A 87 17.41 33.03 -3.75
C HIS A 87 16.36 33.18 -2.65
N TYR A 88 16.80 33.50 -1.45
CA TYR A 88 15.97 33.87 -0.31
C TYR A 88 16.06 35.38 -0.06
N SER A 89 15.03 35.87 0.59
CA SER A 89 15.01 37.25 1.11
C SER A 89 14.55 37.21 2.56
N SER A 90 15.17 38.04 3.38
CA SER A 90 14.89 38.19 4.81
C SER A 90 14.19 39.52 5.06
N TYR A 91 13.14 39.51 5.86
CA TYR A 91 12.33 40.69 6.14
C TYR A 91 12.08 40.83 7.65
N ALA A 92 12.33 42.03 8.18
CA ALA A 92 11.66 42.44 9.40
C ALA A 92 10.21 42.77 9.11
N PHE A 93 9.29 42.49 10.03
CA PHE A 93 7.86 42.73 9.83
C PHE A 93 7.23 43.46 11.02
N ASP A 94 6.17 44.22 10.75
CA ASP A 94 5.44 44.96 11.79
C ASP A 94 4.25 44.10 12.29
N GLU A 95 4.40 43.45 13.44
CA GLU A 95 3.40 42.60 14.09
C GLU A 95 2.09 43.33 14.44
N ARG A 96 2.10 44.68 14.44
CA ARG A 96 0.87 45.47 14.65
C ARG A 96 -0.03 45.53 13.41
N GLN A 97 0.54 45.20 12.24
CA GLN A 97 -0.15 45.27 10.97
C GLN A 97 -0.38 43.91 10.37
N ILE A 98 0.51 42.92 10.61
CA ILE A 98 0.45 41.60 10.01
C ILE A 98 0.67 40.50 11.04
N ASP A 99 -0.26 39.52 11.05
CA ASP A 99 -0.09 38.24 11.71
C ASP A 99 0.59 37.27 10.74
N ILE A 100 1.70 36.69 11.13
CA ILE A 100 2.51 35.83 10.25
C ILE A 100 1.77 34.52 9.92
N ASP A 101 1.02 33.95 10.85
CA ASP A 101 0.22 32.76 10.59
C ASP A 101 -0.90 33.03 9.57
N TYR A 102 -1.50 34.24 9.61
CA TYR A 102 -2.41 34.72 8.57
C TYR A 102 -1.68 34.86 7.24
N PHE A 103 -0.52 35.53 7.22
CA PHE A 103 0.23 35.77 6.00
C PHE A 103 0.73 34.49 5.34
N LYS A 104 1.19 33.50 6.11
CA LYS A 104 1.52 32.16 5.62
C LYS A 104 0.36 31.50 4.87
N ARG A 105 -0.86 31.61 5.38
CA ARG A 105 -2.05 31.03 4.75
C ARG A 105 -2.47 31.85 3.53
N PHE A 106 -2.41 33.18 3.63
CA PHE A 106 -2.74 34.10 2.54
C PHE A 106 -1.87 33.87 1.31
N VAL A 107 -0.56 33.75 1.43
CA VAL A 107 0.33 33.53 0.27
C VAL A 107 0.12 32.18 -0.43
N ARG A 108 -0.54 31.25 0.22
CA ARG A 108 -0.95 29.96 -0.35
C ARG A 108 -2.33 30.02 -0.99
N SER A 109 -3.10 31.08 -0.79
CA SER A 109 -4.44 31.23 -1.28
C SER A 109 -4.47 31.48 -2.80
N LEU A 110 -5.59 31.13 -3.43
CA LEU A 110 -5.84 31.47 -4.84
C LEU A 110 -5.84 32.98 -5.07
N SER A 111 -6.30 33.77 -4.09
CA SER A 111 -6.31 35.22 -4.14
C SER A 111 -4.90 35.78 -4.30
N PHE A 112 -3.91 35.29 -3.54
CA PHE A 112 -2.53 35.70 -3.69
C PHE A 112 -1.90 35.24 -5.01
N VAL A 113 -2.20 34.00 -5.43
CA VAL A 113 -1.74 33.50 -6.74
C VAL A 113 -2.27 34.35 -7.88
N GLN A 114 -3.53 34.80 -7.79
CA GLN A 114 -4.12 35.73 -8.76
C GLN A 114 -3.45 37.10 -8.72
N THR A 115 -3.23 37.64 -7.52
CA THR A 115 -2.49 38.90 -7.33
C THR A 115 -1.11 38.87 -8.00
N LEU A 116 -0.38 37.75 -7.86
CA LEU A 116 0.90 37.56 -8.53
C LEU A 116 0.78 37.56 -10.06
N LYS A 117 -0.25 36.87 -10.60
CA LYS A 117 -0.48 36.84 -12.05
C LYS A 117 -0.79 38.22 -12.62
N ASP A 118 -1.56 39.01 -11.89
CA ASP A 118 -2.04 40.31 -12.35
C ASP A 118 -0.98 41.41 -12.23
N GLN A 119 -0.14 41.35 -11.20
CA GLN A 119 0.79 42.43 -10.84
C GLN A 119 2.25 42.14 -11.21
N VAL A 120 2.64 40.87 -11.49
CA VAL A 120 4.03 40.51 -11.82
C VAL A 120 4.15 40.11 -13.30
N LYS A 121 4.91 40.89 -14.07
CA LYS A 121 5.23 40.54 -15.47
C LYS A 121 6.02 39.24 -15.54
N GLY A 122 5.54 38.26 -16.30
CA GLY A 122 6.15 36.93 -16.47
C GLY A 122 5.51 35.80 -15.67
N GLY A 123 4.54 36.11 -14.80
CA GLY A 123 3.75 35.13 -14.06
C GLY A 123 4.55 34.31 -13.01
N ILE A 124 3.98 33.20 -12.56
CA ILE A 124 4.45 32.38 -11.42
C ILE A 124 5.75 31.61 -11.70
N LYS A 125 6.25 31.58 -12.92
CA LYS A 125 7.46 30.82 -13.31
C LYS A 125 8.77 31.53 -13.03
N THR A 126 8.75 32.78 -12.62
CA THR A 126 9.93 33.61 -12.38
C THR A 126 10.19 33.76 -10.89
N GLU A 127 11.48 33.80 -10.49
CA GLU A 127 11.91 34.16 -9.14
C GLU A 127 11.33 35.52 -8.75
N ILE A 128 10.59 35.58 -7.66
CA ILE A 128 10.00 36.83 -7.15
C ILE A 128 11.02 37.49 -6.25
N LYS A 129 11.68 38.53 -6.79
CA LYS A 129 12.64 39.34 -6.03
C LYS A 129 11.93 40.37 -5.16
N PRO A 130 12.56 40.89 -4.07
CA PRO A 130 11.97 41.90 -3.19
C PRO A 130 11.38 43.11 -3.93
N LYS A 131 12.07 43.62 -4.96
CA LYS A 131 11.60 44.70 -5.80
C LYS A 131 10.29 44.45 -6.56
N HIS A 132 9.90 43.20 -6.73
CA HIS A 132 8.64 42.79 -7.35
C HIS A 132 7.60 42.39 -6.30
N PHE A 133 8.04 41.95 -5.12
CA PHE A 133 7.19 41.47 -4.04
C PHE A 133 6.69 42.61 -3.14
N LEU A 134 7.57 43.49 -2.69
CA LEU A 134 7.21 44.58 -1.78
C LEU A 134 6.20 45.58 -2.33
N PRO A 135 6.20 45.94 -3.64
CA PRO A 135 5.19 46.81 -4.23
C PRO A 135 3.82 46.20 -4.41
N LEU A 136 3.67 44.85 -4.28
CA LEU A 136 2.38 44.19 -4.48
C LEU A 136 1.32 44.79 -3.55
N GLU A 137 0.18 45.08 -4.13
CA GLU A 137 -1.00 45.54 -3.39
C GLU A 137 -1.93 44.34 -3.10
N ILE A 138 -2.21 44.16 -1.83
CA ILE A 138 -3.08 43.09 -1.34
C ILE A 138 -4.25 43.66 -0.53
N HIS A 139 -5.33 42.94 -0.45
CA HIS A 139 -6.40 43.29 0.48
C HIS A 139 -6.08 42.64 1.83
N LEU A 140 -5.92 43.46 2.85
CA LEU A 140 -5.53 43.04 4.21
C LEU A 140 -6.60 43.47 5.21
N PRO A 141 -7.19 42.56 5.99
CA PRO A 141 -8.07 42.90 7.09
C PRO A 141 -7.26 43.47 8.26
N ASP A 142 -7.93 44.12 9.21
CA ASP A 142 -7.28 44.56 10.44
C ASP A 142 -6.69 43.36 11.23
N ILE A 143 -5.72 43.64 12.11
CA ILE A 143 -4.97 42.63 12.85
C ILE A 143 -5.89 41.73 13.72
N LYS A 144 -7.02 42.26 14.21
CA LYS A 144 -7.99 41.49 14.99
C LYS A 144 -8.67 40.47 14.11
N SER A 145 -9.16 40.88 12.94
CA SER A 145 -9.77 39.98 11.94
C SER A 145 -8.77 38.95 11.42
N GLN A 146 -7.50 39.30 11.23
CA GLN A 146 -6.45 38.32 10.87
C GLN A 146 -6.32 37.21 11.92
N LYS A 147 -6.26 37.59 13.21
CA LYS A 147 -6.19 36.61 14.34
C LYS A 147 -7.45 35.76 14.47
N GLU A 148 -8.61 36.33 14.19
CA GLU A 148 -9.87 35.57 14.16
C GLU A 148 -9.88 34.53 13.05
N ILE A 149 -9.42 34.91 11.85
CA ILE A 149 -9.25 34.01 10.70
C ILE A 149 -8.26 32.90 11.04
N VAL A 150 -7.10 33.23 11.62
CA VAL A 150 -6.11 32.24 12.06
C VAL A 150 -6.69 31.26 13.09
N SER A 151 -7.41 31.78 14.08
CA SER A 151 -8.05 30.96 15.12
C SER A 151 -9.09 30.02 14.50
N PHE A 152 -9.87 30.49 13.54
CA PHE A 152 -10.81 29.67 12.79
C PHE A 152 -10.09 28.56 12.03
N PHE A 153 -9.02 28.87 11.30
CA PHE A 153 -8.24 27.85 10.59
C PHE A 153 -7.61 26.84 11.52
N LYS A 154 -7.00 27.28 12.63
CA LYS A 154 -6.39 26.36 13.62
C LYS A 154 -7.41 25.40 14.19
N ARG A 155 -8.64 25.85 14.43
CA ARG A 155 -9.73 24.96 14.86
C ARG A 155 -10.07 23.94 13.79
N ILE A 156 -10.26 24.38 12.55
CA ILE A 156 -10.56 23.48 11.41
C ILE A 156 -9.40 22.48 11.21
N GLU A 157 -8.15 22.94 11.21
CA GLU A 157 -6.97 22.08 11.07
C GLU A 157 -6.91 21.01 12.16
N ASN A 158 -7.24 21.36 13.40
CA ASN A 158 -7.29 20.41 14.52
C ASN A 158 -8.42 19.38 14.35
N GLU A 159 -9.63 19.82 13.99
CA GLU A 159 -10.77 18.94 13.74
C GLU A 159 -10.50 17.99 12.56
N MET A 160 -9.86 18.48 11.50
CA MET A 160 -9.46 17.68 10.35
C MET A 160 -8.33 16.70 10.68
N GLY A 161 -7.38 17.10 11.53
CA GLY A 161 -6.33 16.23 12.05
C GLY A 161 -6.94 15.06 12.86
N TYR A 162 -7.90 15.35 13.74
CA TYR A 162 -8.65 14.33 14.47
C TYR A 162 -9.39 13.39 13.53
N LEU A 163 -10.15 13.93 12.56
CA LEU A 163 -10.90 13.13 11.58
C LEU A 163 -9.98 12.24 10.73
N SER A 164 -8.82 12.74 10.30
CA SER A 164 -7.82 11.97 9.57
C SER A 164 -7.26 10.81 10.41
N GLY A 165 -7.04 11.05 11.71
CA GLY A 165 -6.64 10.01 12.67
C GLY A 165 -7.70 8.91 12.79
N GLU A 166 -8.97 9.29 12.95
CA GLU A 166 -10.10 8.36 13.01
C GLU A 166 -10.25 7.53 11.73
N ILE A 167 -10.13 8.14 10.56
CA ILE A 167 -10.17 7.46 9.26
C ILE A 167 -9.05 6.41 9.17
N THR A 168 -7.83 6.76 9.56
CA THR A 168 -6.69 5.84 9.57
C THR A 168 -6.93 4.67 10.52
N HIS A 169 -7.51 4.93 11.69
CA HIS A 169 -7.86 3.93 12.67
C HIS A 169 -8.95 2.97 12.14
N GLN A 170 -10.01 3.50 11.51
CA GLN A 170 -11.06 2.70 10.87
C GLN A 170 -10.49 1.80 9.78
N GLN A 171 -9.60 2.29 8.91
CA GLN A 171 -8.92 1.48 7.89
C GLN A 171 -8.11 0.32 8.52
N SER A 172 -7.41 0.58 9.62
CA SER A 172 -6.68 -0.45 10.36
C SER A 172 -7.61 -1.51 10.94
N PHE A 173 -8.73 -1.11 11.54
CA PHE A 173 -9.72 -2.03 12.07
C PHE A 173 -10.37 -2.91 10.99
N LEU A 174 -10.73 -2.35 9.85
CA LEU A 174 -11.31 -3.12 8.76
C LEU A 174 -10.34 -4.20 8.24
N LYS A 175 -9.04 -3.86 8.17
CA LYS A 175 -8.00 -4.84 7.84
C LYS A 175 -7.91 -5.96 8.89
N GLN A 176 -7.92 -5.62 10.17
CA GLN A 176 -7.89 -6.59 11.26
C GLN A 176 -9.14 -7.47 11.26
N LEU A 177 -10.33 -6.87 11.03
CA LEU A 177 -11.58 -7.60 10.95
C LEU A 177 -11.58 -8.61 9.80
N ARG A 178 -11.04 -8.27 8.64
CA ARG A 178 -10.88 -9.19 7.51
C ARG A 178 -10.01 -10.39 7.88
N GLN A 179 -8.90 -10.15 8.57
CA GLN A 179 -8.02 -11.22 9.06
C GLN A 179 -8.72 -12.10 10.09
N GLN A 180 -9.50 -11.51 11.02
CA GLN A 180 -10.24 -12.24 12.03
C GLN A 180 -11.34 -13.11 11.43
N ILE A 181 -12.05 -12.61 10.40
CA ILE A 181 -13.06 -13.40 9.67
C ILE A 181 -12.43 -14.64 9.04
N LEU A 182 -11.27 -14.50 8.40
CA LEU A 182 -10.56 -15.64 7.84
C LEU A 182 -10.11 -16.62 8.92
N GLN A 183 -9.60 -16.13 10.04
CA GLN A 183 -9.23 -16.96 11.17
C GLN A 183 -10.43 -17.73 11.73
N ASP A 184 -11.55 -17.06 11.97
CA ASP A 184 -12.78 -17.69 12.46
C ASP A 184 -13.38 -18.70 11.46
N ALA A 185 -13.19 -18.44 10.17
CA ALA A 185 -13.60 -19.35 9.10
C ALA A 185 -12.85 -20.69 9.15
N ILE A 186 -11.51 -20.61 9.21
CA ILE A 186 -10.65 -21.79 9.19
C ILE A 186 -10.67 -22.58 10.51
N GLU A 187 -11.02 -21.96 11.61
CA GLU A 187 -11.25 -22.60 12.90
C GLU A 187 -12.70 -23.13 13.04
N GLY A 188 -13.56 -22.93 12.04
CA GLY A 188 -14.95 -23.36 12.03
C GLY A 188 -15.86 -22.57 12.97
N LYS A 189 -15.41 -21.45 13.53
CA LYS A 189 -16.20 -20.59 14.43
C LYS A 189 -17.39 -19.94 13.72
N LEU A 190 -17.21 -19.56 12.43
CA LEU A 190 -18.29 -18.95 11.64
C LEU A 190 -19.47 -19.88 11.38
N THR A 191 -19.25 -21.19 11.44
CA THR A 191 -20.26 -22.22 11.13
C THR A 191 -20.74 -22.99 12.35
N THR A 192 -20.41 -22.60 13.59
CA THR A 192 -20.85 -23.30 14.81
C THR A 192 -22.37 -23.50 14.85
N LYS A 193 -23.14 -22.42 14.67
CA LYS A 193 -24.60 -22.50 14.66
C LYS A 193 -25.16 -23.28 13.45
N TRP A 194 -24.42 -23.34 12.34
CA TRP A 194 -24.77 -24.12 11.17
C TRP A 194 -24.59 -25.62 11.46
N ARG A 195 -23.48 -26.02 12.11
CA ARG A 195 -23.23 -27.42 12.54
C ARG A 195 -24.29 -27.91 13.49
N ASP A 196 -24.71 -27.09 14.47
CA ASP A 196 -25.76 -27.43 15.40
C ASP A 196 -27.10 -27.73 14.71
N LYS A 197 -27.37 -27.03 13.61
CA LYS A 197 -28.60 -27.18 12.82
C LYS A 197 -28.54 -28.32 11.79
N HIS A 198 -27.35 -28.78 11.40
CA HIS A 198 -27.13 -29.74 10.33
C HIS A 198 -26.18 -30.89 10.75
N PRO A 199 -26.45 -31.57 11.90
CA PRO A 199 -25.56 -32.61 12.39
C PRO A 199 -25.47 -33.80 11.41
N GLU A 200 -26.47 -34.03 10.55
CA GLU A 200 -26.47 -35.07 9.51
C GLU A 200 -25.46 -34.80 8.38
N LEU A 201 -25.10 -33.52 8.15
CA LEU A 201 -24.16 -33.12 7.10
C LEU A 201 -22.70 -33.19 7.51
N ILE A 202 -22.41 -33.49 8.78
CA ILE A 202 -21.06 -33.56 9.35
C ILE A 202 -20.73 -34.92 9.96
N ARG A 203 -21.66 -35.86 9.99
CA ARG A 203 -21.52 -37.19 10.61
C ARG A 203 -21.68 -38.32 9.60
N GLY A 204 -21.33 -39.51 10.01
CA GLY A 204 -21.45 -40.73 9.19
C GLY A 204 -20.66 -40.63 7.89
N ASP A 205 -21.33 -40.86 6.75
CA ASP A 205 -20.70 -40.79 5.43
C ASP A 205 -20.33 -39.37 4.99
N ASN A 206 -20.85 -38.36 5.68
CA ASN A 206 -20.52 -36.93 5.46
C ASN A 206 -19.39 -36.44 6.36
N HIS A 207 -18.89 -37.23 7.29
CA HIS A 207 -17.77 -36.90 8.12
C HIS A 207 -16.51 -36.62 7.25
N ALA A 208 -15.72 -35.62 7.59
CA ALA A 208 -14.56 -35.21 6.78
C ALA A 208 -13.53 -36.33 6.58
N SER A 209 -13.42 -37.29 7.50
CA SER A 209 -12.54 -38.46 7.26
C SER A 209 -12.96 -39.29 6.07
N LYS A 210 -14.29 -39.50 5.88
CA LYS A 210 -14.83 -40.24 4.73
C LYS A 210 -14.66 -39.45 3.43
N LEU A 211 -14.82 -38.14 3.51
CA LEU A 211 -14.53 -37.26 2.38
C LEU A 211 -13.05 -37.36 1.98
N LEU A 212 -12.13 -37.30 2.96
CA LEU A 212 -10.68 -37.42 2.72
C LEU A 212 -10.32 -38.79 2.11
N GLU A 213 -10.91 -39.89 2.57
CA GLU A 213 -10.73 -41.22 1.96
C GLU A 213 -11.13 -41.23 0.46
N LYS A 214 -12.29 -40.64 0.13
CA LYS A 214 -12.77 -40.48 -1.26
C LYS A 214 -11.82 -39.65 -2.11
N ILE A 215 -11.32 -38.55 -1.58
CA ILE A 215 -10.36 -37.63 -2.27
C ILE A 215 -9.06 -38.39 -2.56
N LYS A 216 -8.50 -39.12 -1.58
CA LYS A 216 -7.28 -39.88 -1.75
C LYS A 216 -7.44 -40.98 -2.82
N ALA A 217 -8.55 -41.71 -2.81
CA ALA A 217 -8.86 -42.72 -3.81
C ALA A 217 -8.99 -42.13 -5.24
N GLU A 218 -9.66 -41.00 -5.38
CA GLU A 218 -9.78 -40.30 -6.66
C GLU A 218 -8.42 -39.75 -7.16
N LYS A 219 -7.62 -39.20 -6.28
CA LYS A 219 -6.24 -38.77 -6.59
C LYS A 219 -5.40 -39.93 -7.13
N GLU A 220 -5.43 -41.08 -6.46
CA GLU A 220 -4.69 -42.26 -6.91
C GLU A 220 -5.17 -42.75 -8.29
N ARG A 221 -6.48 -42.72 -8.54
CA ARG A 221 -7.05 -43.07 -9.85
C ARG A 221 -6.51 -42.15 -10.94
N LEU A 222 -6.59 -40.83 -10.74
CA LEU A 222 -6.13 -39.82 -11.70
C LEU A 222 -4.62 -39.90 -11.97
N ILE A 223 -3.82 -40.19 -10.95
CA ILE A 223 -2.38 -40.37 -11.11
C ILE A 223 -2.10 -41.63 -11.95
N LYS A 224 -2.82 -42.73 -11.71
CA LYS A 224 -2.69 -43.96 -12.51
C LYS A 224 -3.08 -43.73 -13.98
N GLU A 225 -4.21 -43.09 -14.25
CA GLU A 225 -4.70 -42.77 -15.60
C GLU A 225 -3.70 -41.88 -16.37
N ARG A 226 -3.14 -40.87 -15.70
CA ARG A 226 -2.11 -40.02 -16.29
C ARG A 226 -0.84 -40.77 -16.63
N ASN A 227 -0.41 -41.69 -15.79
CA ASN A 227 0.79 -42.48 -16.00
C ASN A 227 0.65 -43.51 -17.14
N THR A 228 -0.57 -43.98 -17.43
CA THR A 228 -0.85 -44.88 -18.55
C THR A 228 -0.95 -44.14 -19.88
N SER A 229 -1.41 -42.89 -19.90
CA SER A 229 -1.61 -42.09 -21.13
C SER A 229 -0.37 -41.40 -21.65
N THR A 230 0.69 -41.23 -20.87
CA THR A 230 1.94 -40.57 -21.27
C THR A 230 3.12 -41.54 -21.19
N LYS A 231 3.86 -41.73 -22.33
CA LYS A 231 5.16 -42.42 -22.37
C LYS A 231 6.24 -41.74 -21.45
N LEU A 232 5.85 -40.79 -20.64
CA LEU A 232 6.64 -40.03 -19.68
C LEU A 232 6.77 -40.74 -18.33
N SER A 233 6.31 -42.00 -18.22
CA SER A 233 6.24 -42.79 -16.98
C SER A 233 7.61 -43.13 -16.33
N ALA A 234 8.72 -42.93 -17.03
CA ALA A 234 10.05 -43.32 -16.53
C ALA A 234 10.71 -42.34 -15.55
N ARG A 235 10.10 -41.19 -15.26
CA ARG A 235 10.71 -40.13 -14.39
C ARG A 235 9.86 -39.61 -13.24
N ILE A 236 8.69 -40.20 -12.98
CA ILE A 236 7.91 -39.82 -11.79
C ILE A 236 8.51 -40.62 -10.62
N LYS A 237 9.39 -40.00 -9.83
CA LYS A 237 9.72 -40.49 -8.51
C LYS A 237 8.40 -40.69 -7.77
N LYS A 238 8.10 -41.91 -7.29
CA LYS A 238 7.02 -42.15 -6.33
C LYS A 238 7.16 -41.10 -5.25
N ASP A 239 6.13 -40.26 -5.07
CA ASP A 239 6.12 -39.31 -3.97
C ASP A 239 6.38 -40.10 -2.68
N LYS A 240 7.36 -39.67 -1.89
CA LYS A 240 7.59 -40.27 -0.59
C LYS A 240 6.32 -40.10 0.23
N PRO A 241 5.90 -41.16 0.98
CA PRO A 241 4.77 -41.00 1.89
C PRO A 241 5.00 -39.78 2.80
N LEU A 242 3.98 -38.93 2.93
CA LEU A 242 4.03 -37.81 3.86
C LEU A 242 4.04 -38.36 5.29
N ALA A 243 4.79 -37.70 6.17
CA ALA A 243 4.84 -38.12 7.58
C ALA A 243 3.46 -38.00 8.24
N PRO A 244 3.12 -38.89 9.19
CA PRO A 244 1.93 -38.71 10.03
C PRO A 244 1.93 -37.31 10.68
N ILE A 245 0.75 -36.77 10.93
CA ILE A 245 0.60 -35.47 11.59
C ILE A 245 0.79 -35.67 13.09
N ALA A 246 1.77 -35.00 13.68
CA ALA A 246 1.98 -34.98 15.11
C ALA A 246 1.07 -33.95 15.80
N ASP A 247 0.79 -34.12 17.09
CA ASP A 247 -0.12 -33.25 17.80
C ASP A 247 0.42 -31.81 17.97
N ASP A 248 1.73 -31.67 18.12
CA ASP A 248 2.44 -30.39 18.21
C ASP A 248 2.53 -29.62 16.88
N GLU A 249 2.23 -30.27 15.76
CA GLU A 249 2.14 -29.60 14.46
C GLU A 249 0.80 -28.88 14.26
N LYS A 250 -0.24 -29.22 15.02
CA LYS A 250 -1.60 -28.71 14.84
C LYS A 250 -1.71 -27.31 15.42
N PRO A 251 -2.05 -26.28 14.62
CA PRO A 251 -2.06 -24.91 15.11
C PRO A 251 -3.26 -24.59 16.03
N PHE A 252 -4.31 -25.40 16.00
CA PHE A 252 -5.52 -25.27 16.85
C PHE A 252 -6.33 -26.56 16.87
N ASP A 253 -7.30 -26.64 17.78
CA ASP A 253 -8.23 -27.76 17.87
C ASP A 253 -9.34 -27.63 16.82
N LEU A 254 -9.65 -28.75 16.15
CA LEU A 254 -10.71 -28.78 15.15
C LEU A 254 -12.10 -28.99 15.77
N PRO A 255 -13.16 -28.42 15.17
CA PRO A 255 -14.53 -28.77 15.53
C PRO A 255 -14.87 -30.21 15.22
N ASP A 256 -15.96 -30.72 15.83
CA ASP A 256 -16.53 -32.01 15.51
C ASP A 256 -16.81 -32.16 14.01
N GLY A 257 -16.48 -33.32 13.46
CA GLY A 257 -16.68 -33.61 12.06
C GLY A 257 -15.54 -33.20 11.13
N TRP A 258 -14.55 -32.48 11.62
CA TRP A 258 -13.37 -32.05 10.86
C TRP A 258 -12.16 -32.97 11.09
N VAL A 259 -11.23 -32.97 10.14
CA VAL A 259 -9.96 -33.71 10.25
C VAL A 259 -8.81 -32.87 9.67
N TRP A 260 -7.61 -33.06 10.22
CA TRP A 260 -6.39 -32.54 9.61
C TRP A 260 -5.91 -33.44 8.49
N CYS A 261 -5.44 -32.85 7.38
CA CYS A 261 -4.66 -33.55 6.37
C CYS A 261 -3.51 -32.68 5.89
N ARG A 262 -2.52 -33.26 5.21
CA ARG A 262 -1.48 -32.51 4.51
C ARG A 262 -1.96 -32.13 3.11
N LEU A 263 -1.62 -30.93 2.64
CA LEU A 263 -2.00 -30.45 1.31
C LEU A 263 -1.58 -31.42 0.19
N GLY A 264 -0.40 -32.04 0.33
CA GLY A 264 0.05 -33.05 -0.60
C GLY A 264 -0.81 -34.32 -0.65
N GLU A 265 -1.67 -34.59 0.33
CA GLU A 265 -2.58 -35.75 0.29
C GLU A 265 -3.77 -35.53 -0.66
N ILE A 266 -4.15 -34.27 -0.88
CA ILE A 266 -5.31 -33.91 -1.72
C ILE A 266 -4.93 -33.34 -3.09
N ALA A 267 -3.75 -32.74 -3.23
CA ALA A 267 -3.27 -32.19 -4.50
C ALA A 267 -2.74 -33.28 -5.43
N THR A 268 -3.13 -33.25 -6.70
CA THR A 268 -2.62 -34.13 -7.77
C THR A 268 -1.31 -33.63 -8.38
N LEU A 269 -1.01 -32.34 -8.19
CA LEU A 269 0.23 -31.72 -8.63
C LEU A 269 0.59 -30.56 -7.70
N ILE A 270 1.81 -30.56 -7.18
CA ILE A 270 2.45 -29.43 -6.55
C ILE A 270 3.79 -29.25 -7.26
N THR A 271 3.96 -28.11 -7.95
CA THR A 271 5.17 -27.83 -8.71
C THR A 271 5.42 -26.33 -8.76
N LYS A 272 6.63 -25.94 -9.12
CA LYS A 272 6.96 -24.54 -9.43
C LYS A 272 7.43 -24.43 -10.88
N GLY A 273 7.40 -23.24 -11.41
CA GLY A 273 7.96 -22.98 -12.71
C GLY A 273 9.49 -22.85 -12.73
N SER A 274 10.00 -22.34 -13.81
CA SER A 274 11.42 -22.12 -14.06
C SER A 274 11.67 -20.70 -14.56
N SER A 275 12.94 -20.24 -14.46
CA SER A 275 13.36 -18.99 -15.09
C SER A 275 13.52 -19.19 -16.59
N PRO A 276 12.87 -18.37 -17.45
CA PRO A 276 13.03 -18.44 -18.89
C PRO A 276 14.50 -18.30 -19.32
N ASN A 277 15.23 -17.39 -18.69
CA ASN A 277 16.63 -17.11 -19.02
C ASN A 277 17.53 -18.35 -18.83
N TRP A 278 17.28 -19.16 -17.79
CA TRP A 278 18.04 -20.39 -17.54
C TRP A 278 17.80 -21.46 -18.60
N GLN A 279 16.65 -21.36 -19.29
CA GLN A 279 16.26 -22.30 -20.34
C GLN A 279 16.58 -21.73 -21.76
N GLY A 280 17.25 -20.57 -21.84
CA GLY A 280 17.53 -19.91 -23.11
C GLY A 280 16.28 -19.41 -23.82
N ILE A 281 15.23 -19.09 -23.07
CA ILE A 281 13.93 -18.57 -23.53
C ILE A 281 13.92 -17.06 -23.40
N ARG A 282 13.43 -16.36 -24.43
CA ARG A 282 13.29 -14.90 -24.44
C ARG A 282 11.87 -14.49 -24.07
N TYR A 283 11.76 -13.29 -23.52
CA TYR A 283 10.49 -12.58 -23.44
C TYR A 283 10.13 -12.06 -24.83
N VAL A 284 8.86 -12.14 -25.17
CA VAL A 284 8.31 -11.79 -26.49
C VAL A 284 6.98 -11.05 -26.32
N ASP A 285 6.46 -10.51 -27.42
CA ASP A 285 5.14 -9.88 -27.42
C ASP A 285 4.01 -10.92 -27.31
N ARG A 286 2.83 -10.45 -26.91
CA ARG A 286 1.62 -11.25 -26.69
C ARG A 286 1.28 -12.20 -27.84
N ASP A 287 1.33 -11.70 -29.08
CA ASP A 287 0.94 -12.47 -30.27
C ASP A 287 1.92 -13.62 -30.58
N SER A 288 3.17 -13.47 -30.20
CA SER A 288 4.27 -14.41 -30.47
C SER A 288 4.50 -15.40 -29.32
N GLY A 289 3.93 -15.16 -28.15
CA GLY A 289 4.25 -15.85 -26.91
C GLY A 289 3.13 -16.67 -26.30
N VAL A 290 3.43 -17.17 -25.11
CA VAL A 290 2.50 -17.71 -24.14
C VAL A 290 2.58 -16.87 -22.86
N ARG A 291 1.45 -16.62 -22.24
CA ARG A 291 1.37 -15.84 -21.00
C ARG A 291 2.27 -16.43 -19.92
N PHE A 292 2.98 -15.57 -19.24
CA PHE A 292 3.94 -15.96 -18.21
C PHE A 292 3.61 -15.28 -16.89
N ILE A 293 3.11 -16.05 -15.94
CA ILE A 293 2.71 -15.58 -14.62
C ILE A 293 3.92 -15.61 -13.69
N THR A 294 4.18 -14.50 -13.06
CA THR A 294 5.27 -14.32 -12.10
C THR A 294 4.72 -13.99 -10.71
N SER A 295 5.58 -13.95 -9.69
CA SER A 295 5.17 -13.53 -8.35
C SER A 295 4.59 -12.10 -8.28
N LYS A 296 4.84 -11.25 -9.27
CA LYS A 296 4.23 -9.92 -9.38
C LYS A 296 2.76 -9.96 -9.78
N ASN A 297 2.35 -11.05 -10.45
CA ASN A 297 1.00 -11.25 -10.92
C ASN A 297 0.11 -11.97 -9.91
N VAL A 298 0.68 -12.66 -8.90
CA VAL A 298 -0.09 -13.35 -7.88
C VAL A 298 -0.21 -12.46 -6.65
N ASP A 299 -1.43 -12.00 -6.39
CA ASP A 299 -1.77 -11.23 -5.19
C ASP A 299 -2.78 -12.01 -4.36
N PHE A 300 -3.16 -11.51 -3.18
CA PHE A 300 -4.19 -12.12 -2.37
C PHE A 300 -5.52 -12.18 -3.15
N TYR A 301 -6.05 -13.38 -3.32
CA TYR A 301 -7.33 -13.68 -3.99
C TYR A 301 -7.40 -13.41 -5.50
N LYS A 302 -6.43 -12.77 -6.12
CA LYS A 302 -6.50 -12.40 -7.55
C LYS A 302 -5.19 -12.60 -8.29
N VAL A 303 -5.30 -12.92 -9.57
CA VAL A 303 -4.20 -12.81 -10.52
C VAL A 303 -4.25 -11.43 -11.15
N ASP A 304 -3.27 -10.59 -10.86
CA ASP A 304 -3.16 -9.23 -11.40
C ASP A 304 -2.43 -9.25 -12.75
N LEU A 305 -3.14 -8.81 -13.78
CA LEU A 305 -2.64 -8.74 -15.16
C LEU A 305 -2.21 -7.34 -15.59
N THR A 306 -2.10 -6.39 -14.69
CA THR A 306 -1.65 -5.02 -14.98
C THR A 306 -0.27 -5.00 -15.65
N ASN A 307 0.61 -5.92 -15.22
CA ASN A 307 1.96 -6.08 -15.77
C ASN A 307 2.08 -7.45 -16.44
N GLU A 308 1.59 -7.54 -17.66
CA GLU A 308 1.65 -8.77 -18.44
C GLU A 308 3.06 -9.09 -18.94
N SER A 309 3.39 -10.37 -18.98
CA SER A 309 4.62 -10.89 -19.57
C SER A 309 4.31 -12.11 -20.42
N PHE A 310 5.03 -12.25 -21.53
CA PHE A 310 4.90 -13.38 -22.44
C PHE A 310 6.29 -13.93 -22.76
N VAL A 311 6.37 -15.25 -22.96
CA VAL A 311 7.60 -15.98 -23.30
C VAL A 311 7.39 -16.83 -24.54
N GLU A 312 8.48 -17.17 -25.23
CA GLU A 312 8.42 -18.03 -26.42
C GLU A 312 7.62 -19.32 -26.16
N LYS A 313 6.77 -19.70 -27.11
CA LYS A 313 5.87 -20.89 -27.01
C LYS A 313 6.60 -22.19 -26.70
N ARG A 314 7.89 -22.31 -27.08
CA ARG A 314 8.72 -23.47 -26.79
C ARG A 314 8.97 -23.69 -25.28
N PHE A 315 8.74 -22.65 -24.43
CA PHE A 315 8.86 -22.80 -22.97
C PHE A 315 7.91 -23.88 -22.45
N ASN A 316 6.70 -23.96 -22.98
CA ASN A 316 5.73 -25.01 -22.59
C ASN A 316 6.17 -26.43 -22.98
N GLN A 317 7.04 -26.56 -23.98
CA GLN A 317 7.63 -27.88 -24.33
C GLN A 317 8.74 -28.27 -23.35
N ILE A 318 9.48 -27.28 -22.86
CA ILE A 318 10.58 -27.48 -21.88
C ILE A 318 10.01 -27.71 -20.49
N GLU A 319 9.02 -26.91 -20.09
CA GLU A 319 8.40 -26.93 -18.76
C GLU A 319 6.89 -27.29 -18.83
N PRO A 320 6.54 -28.49 -19.30
CA PRO A 320 5.14 -28.88 -19.47
C PRO A 320 4.40 -29.09 -18.14
N ARG A 321 5.14 -29.28 -17.02
CA ARG A 321 4.54 -29.53 -15.69
C ARG A 321 3.97 -28.28 -15.05
N SER A 322 4.44 -27.10 -15.43
CA SER A 322 4.04 -25.81 -14.90
C SER A 322 3.05 -25.06 -15.82
N ILE A 323 2.53 -25.71 -16.86
CA ILE A 323 1.44 -25.20 -17.66
C ILE A 323 0.17 -25.14 -16.80
N LEU A 324 -0.44 -23.94 -16.80
CA LEU A 324 -1.63 -23.66 -16.01
C LEU A 324 -2.90 -24.18 -16.66
N SER A 325 -3.84 -24.56 -15.83
CA SER A 325 -5.22 -24.92 -16.17
C SER A 325 -6.18 -24.07 -15.35
N TYR A 326 -7.35 -23.80 -15.88
CA TYR A 326 -8.41 -23.10 -15.15
C TYR A 326 -8.68 -23.75 -13.78
N GLY A 327 -8.67 -22.95 -12.73
CA GLY A 327 -8.88 -23.38 -11.36
C GLY A 327 -7.65 -23.93 -10.64
N ASP A 328 -6.45 -23.79 -11.21
CA ASP A 328 -5.20 -24.02 -10.48
C ASP A 328 -5.02 -22.96 -9.40
N ILE A 329 -4.48 -23.36 -8.25
CA ILE A 329 -4.14 -22.45 -7.17
C ILE A 329 -2.67 -22.07 -7.29
N LEU A 330 -2.39 -20.78 -7.31
CA LEU A 330 -1.05 -20.21 -7.42
C LEU A 330 -0.68 -19.56 -6.11
N THR A 331 0.49 -19.89 -5.55
CA THR A 331 1.00 -19.24 -4.35
C THR A 331 2.45 -18.81 -4.53
N ASN A 332 2.78 -17.60 -4.06
CA ASN A 332 4.14 -17.11 -4.08
C ASN A 332 4.96 -17.79 -2.98
N ILE A 333 6.16 -18.24 -3.36
CA ILE A 333 7.06 -19.02 -2.51
C ILE A 333 8.44 -18.39 -2.30
N VAL A 334 8.63 -17.15 -2.76
CA VAL A 334 9.92 -16.44 -2.74
C VAL A 334 9.74 -14.99 -2.32
N GLY A 335 10.55 -14.53 -1.38
CA GLY A 335 10.73 -13.13 -0.99
C GLY A 335 9.50 -12.49 -0.33
N ALA A 336 9.43 -11.17 -0.32
CA ALA A 336 8.41 -10.39 0.39
C ALA A 336 6.95 -10.66 -0.05
N SER A 337 6.74 -11.40 -1.14
CA SER A 337 5.41 -11.77 -1.64
C SER A 337 4.95 -13.17 -1.21
N ILE A 338 5.74 -13.88 -0.41
CA ILE A 338 5.39 -15.21 0.10
C ILE A 338 4.01 -15.19 0.74
N GLY A 339 3.24 -16.26 0.47
CA GLY A 339 1.91 -16.46 1.00
C GLY A 339 0.78 -15.84 0.18
N ARG A 340 1.04 -14.90 -0.75
CA ARG A 340 -0.01 -14.41 -1.64
C ARG A 340 -0.49 -15.56 -2.52
N THR A 341 -1.78 -15.82 -2.46
CA THR A 341 -2.39 -16.96 -3.13
C THR A 341 -3.64 -16.56 -3.89
N ALA A 342 -3.77 -17.04 -5.12
CA ALA A 342 -4.91 -16.80 -6.02
C ALA A 342 -5.31 -18.04 -6.81
N ILE A 343 -6.54 -18.07 -7.32
CA ILE A 343 -6.98 -19.07 -8.30
C ILE A 343 -6.75 -18.53 -9.71
N TYR A 344 -6.20 -19.35 -10.59
CA TYR A 344 -6.05 -19.04 -12.00
C TYR A 344 -7.38 -19.27 -12.73
N GLU A 345 -8.07 -18.19 -13.08
CA GLU A 345 -9.41 -18.23 -13.68
C GLU A 345 -9.43 -17.78 -15.16
N LEU A 346 -8.28 -17.82 -15.82
CA LEU A 346 -8.21 -17.48 -17.24
C LEU A 346 -8.34 -18.73 -18.12
N ASN A 347 -9.15 -18.62 -19.18
CA ASN A 347 -9.33 -19.67 -20.19
C ASN A 347 -8.25 -19.60 -21.27
N GLU A 348 -6.99 -19.36 -20.90
CA GLU A 348 -5.86 -19.32 -21.80
C GLU A 348 -4.69 -20.16 -21.26
N ILE A 349 -3.84 -20.62 -22.17
CA ILE A 349 -2.63 -21.34 -21.80
C ILE A 349 -1.60 -20.35 -21.25
N ALA A 350 -1.11 -20.62 -20.04
CA ALA A 350 -0.05 -19.85 -19.40
C ALA A 350 0.97 -20.78 -18.74
N ASN A 351 2.10 -20.22 -18.36
CA ASN A 351 3.11 -20.90 -17.56
C ASN A 351 3.59 -19.97 -16.44
N ILE A 352 4.35 -20.50 -15.48
CA ILE A 352 4.78 -19.78 -14.27
C ILE A 352 6.29 -19.73 -14.13
N ASN A 353 6.78 -18.74 -13.37
CA ASN A 353 8.18 -18.65 -13.01
C ASN A 353 8.53 -19.50 -11.76
N GLN A 354 9.80 -19.53 -11.40
CA GLN A 354 10.31 -20.28 -10.24
C GLN A 354 9.85 -19.75 -8.88
N ALA A 355 9.28 -18.54 -8.81
CA ALA A 355 8.82 -17.92 -7.57
C ALA A 355 7.33 -18.21 -7.28
N VAL A 356 6.63 -18.86 -8.22
CA VAL A 356 5.24 -19.26 -8.10
C VAL A 356 5.13 -20.78 -8.00
N CYS A 357 4.40 -21.25 -6.99
CA CYS A 357 4.00 -22.63 -6.85
C CYS A 357 2.59 -22.83 -7.42
N LEU A 358 2.44 -23.84 -8.25
CA LEU A 358 1.18 -24.35 -8.78
C LEU A 358 0.70 -25.51 -7.90
N ILE A 359 -0.52 -25.41 -7.41
CA ILE A 359 -1.25 -26.47 -6.67
C ILE A 359 -2.48 -26.82 -7.49
N ARG A 360 -2.58 -28.06 -7.96
CA ARG A 360 -3.70 -28.57 -8.71
C ARG A 360 -4.46 -29.62 -7.92
N LEU A 361 -5.75 -29.41 -7.72
CA LEU A 361 -6.65 -30.40 -7.17
C LEU A 361 -7.21 -31.28 -8.31
N GLY A 362 -7.28 -32.58 -8.09
CA GLY A 362 -7.89 -33.50 -9.07
C GLY A 362 -9.37 -33.77 -8.81
N THR A 363 -9.96 -33.13 -7.83
CA THR A 363 -11.28 -33.47 -7.33
C THR A 363 -12.15 -32.22 -7.15
N LYS A 364 -13.46 -32.39 -7.22
CA LYS A 364 -14.47 -31.38 -6.83
C LYS A 364 -14.96 -31.56 -5.39
N LEU A 365 -14.38 -32.51 -4.65
CA LEU A 365 -14.75 -32.81 -3.26
C LEU A 365 -14.13 -31.85 -2.25
N ILE A 366 -13.19 -31.01 -2.68
CA ILE A 366 -12.71 -29.83 -1.94
C ILE A 366 -13.16 -28.58 -2.67
N ASP A 367 -13.80 -27.69 -1.96
CA ASP A 367 -14.12 -26.36 -2.47
C ASP A 367 -12.84 -25.53 -2.62
N LYS A 368 -12.57 -25.05 -3.84
CA LYS A 368 -11.33 -24.31 -4.14
C LYS A 368 -11.27 -22.97 -3.41
N THR A 369 -12.41 -22.32 -3.22
CA THR A 369 -12.49 -21.05 -2.50
C THR A 369 -12.24 -21.25 -1.01
N PHE A 370 -12.76 -22.34 -0.42
CA PHE A 370 -12.42 -22.74 0.94
C PHE A 370 -10.90 -22.94 1.11
N LEU A 371 -10.28 -23.68 0.17
CA LEU A 371 -8.83 -23.85 0.20
C LEU A 371 -8.08 -22.52 -0.01
N LEU A 372 -8.59 -21.63 -0.87
CA LEU A 372 -8.02 -20.30 -1.08
C LEU A 372 -8.07 -19.46 0.21
N HIS A 373 -9.18 -19.51 0.96
CA HIS A 373 -9.29 -18.85 2.27
C HIS A 373 -8.26 -19.39 3.25
N TRP A 374 -8.09 -20.72 3.29
CA TRP A 374 -7.04 -21.32 4.11
C TRP A 374 -5.65 -20.88 3.70
N MET A 375 -5.33 -20.92 2.41
CA MET A 375 -4.01 -20.50 1.89
C MET A 375 -3.68 -19.03 2.18
N ASN A 376 -4.68 -18.16 2.24
CA ASN A 376 -4.53 -16.73 2.57
C ASN A 376 -4.77 -16.43 4.06
N SER A 377 -4.98 -17.45 4.90
CA SER A 377 -5.22 -17.25 6.32
C SER A 377 -3.97 -16.74 7.05
N PRO A 378 -4.12 -15.91 8.11
CA PRO A 378 -3.00 -15.42 8.88
C PRO A 378 -2.11 -16.54 9.43
N VAL A 379 -2.71 -17.65 9.88
CA VAL A 379 -2.00 -18.81 10.43
C VAL A 379 -1.07 -19.44 9.40
N LEU A 380 -1.58 -19.72 8.19
CA LEU A 380 -0.75 -20.37 7.18
C LEU A 380 0.28 -19.41 6.57
N VAL A 381 -0.08 -18.16 6.36
CA VAL A 381 0.86 -17.15 5.87
C VAL A 381 2.01 -16.93 6.87
N ALA A 382 1.72 -16.88 8.18
CA ALA A 382 2.75 -16.82 9.22
C ALA A 382 3.66 -18.07 9.16
N LYS A 383 3.07 -19.26 9.02
CA LYS A 383 3.83 -20.53 8.88
C LYS A 383 4.70 -20.54 7.64
N MET A 384 4.24 -20.00 6.52
CA MET A 384 5.05 -19.87 5.30
C MET A 384 6.28 -19.00 5.52
N HIS A 385 6.14 -17.90 6.28
CA HIS A 385 7.26 -17.01 6.62
C HIS A 385 8.23 -17.67 7.63
N GLU A 386 7.73 -18.39 8.62
CA GLU A 386 8.60 -19.16 9.54
C GLU A 386 9.47 -20.19 8.77
N ASP A 387 8.88 -20.90 7.83
CA ASP A 387 9.58 -21.92 7.03
C ASP A 387 10.58 -21.29 6.03
N GLU A 388 10.39 -20.02 5.62
CA GLU A 388 11.35 -19.27 4.81
C GLU A 388 12.63 -18.95 5.58
N PHE A 389 12.49 -18.53 6.84
CA PHE A 389 13.60 -18.11 7.68
C PHE A 389 14.34 -19.29 8.36
N ALA A 390 13.94 -20.53 8.12
CA ALA A 390 14.66 -21.69 8.62
C ALA A 390 16.11 -21.72 8.08
N PRO A 391 17.11 -22.05 8.91
CA PRO A 391 18.53 -22.01 8.51
C PRO A 391 18.80 -22.74 7.20
N GLY A 392 19.42 -22.05 6.24
CA GLY A 392 19.80 -22.61 4.93
C GLY A 392 18.69 -22.58 3.86
N ARG A 393 17.56 -21.89 4.06
CA ARG A 393 16.46 -21.82 3.08
C ARG A 393 16.01 -20.38 2.84
N ALA A 394 16.34 -19.87 1.67
CA ALA A 394 15.84 -18.55 1.22
C ALA A 394 14.45 -18.63 0.54
N ASN A 395 13.87 -19.83 0.37
CA ASN A 395 12.63 -20.05 -0.40
C ASN A 395 11.88 -21.27 0.12
N LEU A 396 10.55 -21.26 0.06
CA LEU A 396 9.73 -22.44 0.34
C LEU A 396 9.97 -23.54 -0.72
N SER A 397 10.22 -24.74 -0.26
CA SER A 397 10.34 -25.92 -1.12
C SER A 397 8.95 -26.50 -1.45
N MET A 398 8.86 -27.28 -2.53
CA MET A 398 7.63 -28.03 -2.84
C MET A 398 7.27 -29.03 -1.74
N ASN A 399 8.26 -29.52 -0.99
CA ASN A 399 8.04 -30.37 0.16
C ASN A 399 7.41 -29.61 1.34
N ASN A 400 7.82 -28.35 1.59
CA ASN A 400 7.15 -27.52 2.60
C ASN A 400 5.67 -27.35 2.23
N VAL A 401 5.40 -26.93 0.98
CA VAL A 401 4.01 -26.72 0.49
C VAL A 401 3.18 -28.02 0.60
N ALA A 402 3.73 -29.17 0.23
CA ALA A 402 3.04 -30.45 0.34
C ALA A 402 2.74 -30.86 1.79
N ASN A 403 3.55 -30.41 2.74
CA ASN A 403 3.38 -30.70 4.17
C ASN A 403 2.51 -29.70 4.93
N PHE A 404 2.04 -28.60 4.32
CA PHE A 404 1.14 -27.70 5.00
C PHE A 404 -0.12 -28.44 5.45
N LEU A 405 -0.49 -28.25 6.71
CA LEU A 405 -1.69 -28.83 7.30
C LEU A 405 -2.90 -28.08 6.77
N LEU A 406 -3.93 -28.80 6.40
CA LEU A 406 -5.21 -28.29 5.96
C LEU A 406 -6.33 -28.83 6.87
N PRO A 407 -7.15 -27.97 7.49
CA PRO A 407 -8.37 -28.42 8.16
C PRO A 407 -9.43 -28.77 7.11
N VAL A 408 -9.92 -29.97 7.12
CA VAL A 408 -10.96 -30.44 6.17
C VAL A 408 -12.27 -30.58 6.90
N ALA A 409 -13.28 -29.85 6.44
CA ALA A 409 -14.67 -29.98 6.83
C ALA A 409 -15.44 -30.84 5.83
N SER A 410 -16.68 -31.21 6.12
CA SER A 410 -17.60 -31.77 5.12
C SER A 410 -17.77 -30.80 3.94
N LEU A 411 -18.01 -31.29 2.72
CA LEU A 411 -18.17 -30.41 1.56
C LEU A 411 -19.33 -29.42 1.72
N ALA A 412 -20.39 -29.81 2.42
CA ALA A 412 -21.52 -28.93 2.73
C ALA A 412 -21.09 -27.77 3.65
N GLU A 413 -20.27 -28.06 4.66
CA GLU A 413 -19.77 -27.03 5.57
C GLU A 413 -18.72 -26.13 4.91
N GLN A 414 -17.83 -26.67 4.05
CA GLN A 414 -16.90 -25.85 3.26
C GLN A 414 -17.64 -24.76 2.48
N ARG A 415 -18.75 -25.13 1.81
CA ARG A 415 -19.60 -24.18 1.06
C ARG A 415 -20.29 -23.18 1.98
N ALA A 416 -20.78 -23.62 3.14
CA ALA A 416 -21.37 -22.70 4.12
C ALA A 416 -20.35 -21.70 4.67
N ILE A 417 -19.08 -22.11 4.85
CA ILE A 417 -17.98 -21.22 5.23
C ILE A 417 -17.73 -20.20 4.13
N VAL A 418 -17.59 -20.64 2.88
CA VAL A 418 -17.36 -19.75 1.72
C VAL A 418 -18.47 -18.72 1.62
N GLU A 419 -19.74 -19.14 1.62
CA GLU A 419 -20.87 -18.21 1.58
C GLU A 419 -20.84 -17.18 2.73
N ARG A 420 -20.46 -17.62 3.92
CA ARG A 420 -20.39 -16.74 5.09
C ARG A 420 -19.23 -15.75 5.00
N VAL A 421 -18.06 -16.20 4.55
CA VAL A 421 -16.89 -15.35 4.32
C VAL A 421 -17.16 -14.31 3.24
N ASP A 422 -17.71 -14.74 2.10
CA ASP A 422 -18.05 -13.86 0.98
C ASP A 422 -19.01 -12.75 1.41
N LYS A 423 -20.07 -13.13 2.17
CA LYS A 423 -21.02 -12.15 2.69
C LYS A 423 -20.37 -11.15 3.64
N LEU A 424 -19.52 -11.58 4.57
CA LEU A 424 -18.86 -10.71 5.53
C LEU A 424 -17.79 -9.84 4.84
N THR A 425 -17.08 -10.39 3.86
CA THR A 425 -16.10 -9.65 3.07
C THR A 425 -16.75 -8.56 2.24
N ALA A 426 -17.88 -8.84 1.58
CA ALA A 426 -18.63 -7.83 0.84
C ALA A 426 -19.11 -6.67 1.74
N MET A 427 -19.48 -6.96 3.00
CA MET A 427 -19.81 -5.91 3.97
C MET A 427 -18.60 -5.05 4.33
N ILE A 428 -17.41 -5.67 4.46
CA ILE A 428 -16.16 -4.93 4.71
C ILE A 428 -15.80 -4.06 3.50
N ASP A 429 -15.91 -4.59 2.28
CA ASP A 429 -15.63 -3.85 1.05
C ASP A 429 -16.49 -2.58 0.96
N GLU A 430 -17.77 -2.67 1.31
CA GLU A 430 -18.66 -1.49 1.36
C GLU A 430 -18.23 -0.48 2.44
N LEU A 431 -17.82 -0.96 3.63
CA LEU A 431 -17.31 -0.08 4.68
C LEU A 431 -15.99 0.59 4.30
N GLU A 432 -15.06 -0.13 3.66
CA GLU A 432 -13.80 0.42 3.14
C GLU A 432 -14.05 1.52 2.11
N LYS A 433 -15.04 1.31 1.21
CA LYS A 433 -15.47 2.32 0.25
C LYS A 433 -15.99 3.58 0.95
N GLN A 434 -16.89 3.44 1.94
CA GLN A 434 -17.43 4.58 2.70
C GLN A 434 -16.34 5.34 3.46
N VAL A 435 -15.35 4.65 4.02
CA VAL A 435 -14.21 5.27 4.71
C VAL A 435 -13.34 6.04 3.71
N SER A 436 -13.12 5.49 2.50
CA SER A 436 -12.39 6.19 1.43
C SER A 436 -13.13 7.45 0.95
N GLU A 437 -14.44 7.36 0.74
CA GLU A 437 -15.27 8.50 0.33
C GLU A 437 -15.25 9.62 1.39
N ARG A 438 -15.31 9.27 2.69
CA ARG A 438 -15.17 10.25 3.79
C ARG A 438 -13.83 10.96 3.76
N LYS A 439 -12.74 10.23 3.46
CA LYS A 439 -11.42 10.81 3.33
C LYS A 439 -11.38 11.86 2.23
N GLU A 440 -11.88 11.52 1.04
CA GLU A 440 -11.93 12.44 -0.11
C GLU A 440 -12.80 13.67 0.18
N GLN A 441 -13.97 13.48 0.80
CA GLN A 441 -14.86 14.59 1.21
C GLN A 441 -14.19 15.52 2.22
N SER A 442 -13.46 14.95 3.18
CA SER A 442 -12.69 15.71 4.16
C SER A 442 -11.62 16.59 3.50
N GLU A 443 -10.85 16.02 2.56
CA GLU A 443 -9.82 16.75 1.81
C GLU A 443 -10.44 17.88 0.95
N MET A 444 -11.57 17.62 0.29
CA MET A 444 -12.30 18.64 -0.49
C MET A 444 -12.85 19.77 0.39
N LEU A 445 -13.39 19.43 1.56
CA LEU A 445 -13.89 20.44 2.51
C LEU A 445 -12.77 21.38 2.97
N MET A 446 -11.59 20.83 3.32
CA MET A 446 -10.43 21.65 3.70
C MET A 446 -10.04 22.61 2.57
N GLN A 447 -10.00 22.12 1.33
CA GLN A 447 -9.69 22.98 0.18
C GLN A 447 -10.74 24.08 -0.03
N SER A 448 -12.03 23.80 0.19
CA SER A 448 -13.10 24.80 0.09
C SER A 448 -12.96 25.88 1.16
N VAL A 449 -12.73 25.48 2.42
CA VAL A 449 -12.53 26.41 3.53
C VAL A 449 -11.33 27.33 3.28
N LEU A 450 -10.21 26.77 2.79
CA LEU A 450 -9.03 27.56 2.41
C LEU A 450 -9.33 28.56 1.28
N ARG A 451 -10.22 28.19 0.38
CA ARG A 451 -10.60 29.03 -0.75
C ARG A 451 -11.48 30.19 -0.33
N GLU A 452 -12.48 29.94 0.49
CA GLU A 452 -13.51 30.93 0.88
C GLU A 452 -12.97 31.97 1.87
N ALA A 453 -12.07 31.62 2.76
CA ALA A 453 -11.57 32.51 3.80
C ALA A 453 -10.73 33.69 3.29
N PHE A 454 -10.23 33.63 2.05
CA PHE A 454 -9.43 34.70 1.42
C PHE A 454 -10.12 35.32 0.19
N VAL A 455 -11.38 34.97 -0.08
CA VAL A 455 -12.19 35.60 -1.11
C VAL A 455 -12.95 36.74 -0.44
N LYS A 456 -12.77 37.97 -0.95
CA LYS A 456 -13.62 39.10 -0.59
C LYS A 456 -14.96 38.93 -1.30
N GLU A 457 -16.06 38.89 -0.57
CA GLU A 457 -17.38 39.18 -1.13
C GLU A 457 -17.48 40.61 -1.64
#